data_717d3be61bfbd8aa0741170b12cb68c5
#
_entry.id   717d3be61bfbd8aa0741170b12cb68c5
#
_cell.length_a   1.000
_cell.length_b   1.000
_cell.length_c   1.000
_cell.angle_alpha   90.00
_cell.angle_beta   90.00
_cell.angle_gamma   90.00
#
_symmetry.space_group_name_H-M   'P 1'
#
loop_
_entity.id
_entity.type
_entity.pdbx_description
1 polymer ?
#
loop_
_entity_poly.entity_id
_entity_poly.type
_entity_poly.pdbx_seq_one_letter_code
_entity_poly.pdbx_strand_id
1 'polypeptide(L)'
;SPSMEKLLGILIKAELGRGVEGAAVLALAKTRKGQADRANQFKQLTPERLELYENAYGADYVARLQAADATTLLAEAEQLFQRVVDEFADVNGDLVLNGRTLPRGTLGEQAAPALFEMNNLSVGKVAPEIAAEDIGGVDFKLSDYRGKVVMLDFWGHW
;
A
#
# COMPACT_ATOMS: atom_id res chain seq x y z
N SER A 1 -10.87 -8.90 5.65
CA SER A 1 -11.70 -10.01 6.16
C SER A 1 -11.27 -11.31 5.49
N PRO A 2 -11.17 -12.46 6.19
CA PRO A 2 -10.81 -13.76 5.60
C PRO A 2 -11.70 -14.15 4.44
N SER A 3 -12.98 -13.83 4.52
CA SER A 3 -13.96 -14.10 3.42
C SER A 3 -13.63 -13.34 2.15
N MET A 4 -13.15 -12.08 2.28
CA MET A 4 -12.73 -11.28 1.13
C MET A 4 -11.48 -11.88 0.47
N GLU A 5 -10.50 -12.28 1.24
CA GLU A 5 -9.28 -12.90 0.72
C GLU A 5 -9.56 -14.21 0.00
N LYS A 6 -10.45 -15.02 0.58
CA LYS A 6 -10.93 -16.26 -0.07
C LYS A 6 -11.63 -15.97 -1.40
N LEU A 7 -12.50 -14.95 -1.43
CA LEU A 7 -13.17 -14.52 -2.65
C LEU A 7 -12.17 -14.04 -3.71
N LEU A 8 -11.23 -13.18 -3.33
CA LEU A 8 -10.19 -12.71 -4.25
C LEU A 8 -9.36 -13.86 -4.80
N GLY A 9 -8.97 -14.82 -3.95
CA GLY A 9 -8.27 -16.03 -4.39
C GLY A 9 -9.06 -16.90 -5.36
N ILE A 10 -10.39 -16.96 -5.24
CA ILE A 10 -11.27 -17.63 -6.19
C ILE A 10 -11.30 -16.88 -7.52
N LEU A 11 -11.47 -15.55 -7.49
CA LEU A 11 -11.52 -14.70 -8.69
C LEU A 11 -10.22 -14.75 -9.51
N ILE A 12 -9.07 -14.80 -8.84
CA ILE A 12 -7.75 -14.92 -9.49
C ILE A 12 -7.62 -16.25 -10.27
N LYS A 13 -8.28 -17.31 -9.80
CA LYS A 13 -8.20 -18.66 -10.40
C LYS A 13 -9.34 -18.98 -11.37
N ALA A 14 -10.35 -18.12 -11.44
CA ALA A 14 -11.61 -18.43 -12.12
C ALA A 14 -11.60 -18.19 -13.65
N GLU A 15 -10.46 -17.74 -14.22
CA GLU A 15 -10.29 -17.49 -15.66
C GLU A 15 -11.38 -16.58 -16.27
N LEU A 16 -11.87 -15.61 -15.50
CA LEU A 16 -12.94 -14.68 -15.90
C LEU A 16 -12.44 -13.52 -16.78
N GLY A 17 -11.20 -13.61 -17.26
CA GLY A 17 -10.54 -12.63 -18.12
C GLY A 17 -9.61 -11.69 -17.36
N ARG A 18 -8.65 -11.11 -18.10
CA ARG A 18 -7.55 -10.27 -17.56
C ARG A 18 -8.03 -9.13 -16.66
N GLY A 19 -9.17 -8.51 -16.98
CA GLY A 19 -9.71 -7.39 -16.20
C GLY A 19 -10.11 -7.81 -14.78
N VAL A 20 -10.82 -8.94 -14.65
CA VAL A 20 -11.27 -9.45 -13.34
C VAL A 20 -10.08 -9.98 -12.54
N GLU A 21 -9.20 -10.72 -13.18
CA GLU A 21 -8.01 -11.27 -12.54
C GLU A 21 -7.09 -10.15 -12.03
N GLY A 22 -6.73 -9.20 -12.89
CA GLY A 22 -5.87 -8.07 -12.51
C GLY A 22 -6.45 -7.22 -11.39
N ALA A 23 -7.76 -6.93 -11.43
CA ALA A 23 -8.44 -6.21 -10.36
C ALA A 23 -8.43 -6.99 -9.03
N ALA A 24 -8.61 -8.31 -9.08
CA ALA A 24 -8.56 -9.16 -7.90
C ALA A 24 -7.14 -9.25 -7.32
N VAL A 25 -6.11 -9.35 -8.16
CA VAL A 25 -4.69 -9.32 -7.74
C VAL A 25 -4.36 -7.99 -7.07
N LEU A 26 -4.76 -6.87 -7.67
CA LEU A 26 -4.55 -5.53 -7.09
C LEU A 26 -5.27 -5.37 -5.74
N ALA A 27 -6.51 -5.85 -5.65
CA ALA A 27 -7.28 -5.80 -4.41
C ALA A 27 -6.64 -6.65 -3.31
N LEU A 28 -6.10 -7.83 -3.65
CA LEU A 28 -5.38 -8.68 -2.71
C LEU A 28 -4.08 -8.05 -2.26
N ALA A 29 -3.31 -7.43 -3.17
CA ALA A 29 -2.09 -6.68 -2.85
C ALA A 29 -2.37 -5.56 -1.84
N LYS A 30 -3.37 -4.72 -2.11
CA LYS A 30 -3.82 -3.65 -1.19
C LYS A 30 -4.28 -4.21 0.16
N THR A 31 -4.94 -5.36 0.16
CA THR A 31 -5.40 -6.02 1.40
C THR A 31 -4.20 -6.50 2.24
N ARG A 32 -3.20 -7.14 1.63
CA ARG A 32 -1.98 -7.60 2.31
C ARG A 32 -1.18 -6.44 2.90
N LYS A 33 -0.95 -5.38 2.11
CA LYS A 33 -0.28 -4.17 2.61
C LYS A 33 -1.04 -3.57 3.79
N GLY A 34 -2.34 -3.37 3.67
CA GLY A 34 -3.15 -2.81 4.76
C GLY A 34 -3.21 -3.70 6.02
N GLN A 35 -3.10 -5.01 5.89
CA GLN A 35 -2.97 -5.92 7.05
C GLN A 35 -1.62 -5.77 7.73
N ALA A 36 -0.53 -5.67 6.96
CA ALA A 36 0.81 -5.46 7.51
C ALA A 36 0.91 -4.12 8.25
N ASP A 37 0.38 -3.05 7.67
CA ASP A 37 0.37 -1.71 8.27
C ASP A 37 -0.38 -1.74 9.62
N ARG A 38 -1.56 -2.38 9.65
CA ARG A 38 -2.34 -2.55 10.88
C ARG A 38 -1.65 -3.46 11.91
N ALA A 39 -1.01 -4.55 11.48
CA ALA A 39 -0.26 -5.41 12.36
C ALA A 39 0.85 -4.65 13.08
N ASN A 40 1.60 -3.81 12.35
CA ASN A 40 2.63 -2.95 12.91
C ASN A 40 2.03 -1.87 13.83
N GLN A 41 0.92 -1.25 13.43
CA GLN A 41 0.21 -0.27 14.25
C GLN A 41 -0.27 -0.87 15.57
N PHE A 42 -0.92 -2.04 15.53
CA PHE A 42 -1.50 -2.67 16.72
C PHE A 42 -0.45 -3.11 17.75
N LYS A 43 0.75 -3.45 17.29
CA LYS A 43 1.89 -3.75 18.18
C LYS A 43 2.39 -2.54 18.98
N GLN A 44 2.04 -1.32 18.57
CA GLN A 44 2.47 -0.07 19.19
C GLN A 44 1.36 0.61 20.01
N LEU A 45 0.14 0.07 19.99
CA LEU A 45 -0.99 0.65 20.71
C LEU A 45 -0.95 0.29 22.20
N THR A 46 -1.48 1.22 23.03
CA THR A 46 -1.74 0.94 24.44
C THR A 46 -2.95 -0.01 24.58
N PRO A 47 -3.06 -0.75 25.71
CA PRO A 47 -4.19 -1.66 25.95
C PRO A 47 -5.57 -0.97 25.79
N GLU A 48 -5.71 0.26 26.28
CA GLU A 48 -6.97 1.02 26.20
C GLU A 48 -7.36 1.33 24.75
N ARG A 49 -6.36 1.62 23.90
CA ARG A 49 -6.59 1.84 22.48
C ARG A 49 -6.92 0.54 21.74
N LEU A 50 -6.28 -0.56 22.09
CA LEU A 50 -6.62 -1.88 21.55
C LEU A 50 -8.06 -2.25 21.84
N GLU A 51 -8.53 -2.05 23.07
CA GLU A 51 -9.92 -2.31 23.46
C GLU A 51 -10.93 -1.56 22.57
N LEU A 52 -10.63 -0.31 22.19
CA LEU A 52 -11.48 0.44 21.24
C LEU A 52 -11.57 -0.23 19.87
N TYR A 53 -10.44 -0.79 19.38
CA TYR A 53 -10.43 -1.53 18.12
C TYR A 53 -11.14 -2.88 18.26
N GLU A 54 -11.00 -3.59 19.37
CA GLU A 54 -11.71 -4.85 19.66
C GLU A 54 -13.22 -4.64 19.68
N ASN A 55 -13.68 -3.56 20.32
CA ASN A 55 -15.10 -3.18 20.34
C ASN A 55 -15.63 -2.81 18.94
N ALA A 56 -14.82 -2.19 18.10
CA ALA A 56 -15.23 -1.74 16.77
C ALA A 56 -15.17 -2.85 15.70
N TYR A 57 -14.18 -3.74 15.77
CA TYR A 57 -13.88 -4.72 14.72
C TYR A 57 -13.93 -6.19 15.18
N GLY A 58 -14.08 -6.42 16.48
CA GLY A 58 -14.08 -7.73 17.13
C GLY A 58 -12.69 -8.17 17.61
N ALA A 59 -12.63 -8.78 18.79
CA ALA A 59 -11.40 -9.23 19.44
C ALA A 59 -10.61 -10.25 18.57
N ASP A 60 -11.31 -11.19 17.95
CA ASP A 60 -10.67 -12.19 17.06
C ASP A 60 -9.94 -11.55 15.87
N TYR A 61 -10.48 -10.45 15.34
CA TYR A 61 -9.84 -9.72 14.24
C TYR A 61 -8.57 -9.04 14.71
N VAL A 62 -8.62 -8.36 15.85
CA VAL A 62 -7.46 -7.66 16.43
C VAL A 62 -6.36 -8.66 16.80
N ALA A 63 -6.72 -9.74 17.52
CA ALA A 63 -5.77 -10.79 17.92
C ALA A 63 -5.06 -11.43 16.71
N ARG A 64 -5.80 -11.71 15.64
CA ARG A 64 -5.22 -12.27 14.41
C ARG A 64 -4.23 -11.31 13.75
N LEU A 65 -4.52 -10.00 13.71
CA LEU A 65 -3.60 -9.02 13.15
C LEU A 65 -2.38 -8.78 14.03
N GLN A 66 -2.53 -8.82 15.37
CA GLN A 66 -1.39 -8.75 16.28
C GLN A 66 -0.44 -9.95 16.12
N ALA A 67 -0.98 -11.14 15.88
CA ALA A 67 -0.23 -12.36 15.64
C ALA A 67 0.36 -12.44 14.23
N ALA A 68 -0.08 -11.60 13.31
CA ALA A 68 0.38 -11.65 11.93
C ALA A 68 1.85 -11.18 11.79
N ASP A 69 2.59 -11.86 10.93
CA ASP A 69 3.91 -11.42 10.53
C ASP A 69 3.80 -10.35 9.43
N ALA A 70 3.99 -9.09 9.83
CA ALA A 70 3.93 -7.95 8.93
C ALA A 70 4.99 -8.04 7.81
N THR A 71 6.15 -8.64 8.07
CA THR A 71 7.21 -8.78 7.07
C THR A 71 6.78 -9.72 5.94
N THR A 72 6.20 -10.86 6.29
CA THR A 72 5.64 -11.80 5.31
C THR A 72 4.51 -11.18 4.52
N LEU A 73 3.59 -10.45 5.19
CA LEU A 73 2.48 -9.78 4.51
C LEU A 73 2.95 -8.69 3.54
N LEU A 74 4.00 -7.94 3.88
CA LEU A 74 4.61 -6.95 2.98
C LEU A 74 5.27 -7.61 1.78
N ALA A 75 6.01 -8.70 1.98
CA ALA A 75 6.62 -9.45 0.88
C ALA A 75 5.57 -10.02 -0.10
N GLU A 76 4.46 -10.58 0.44
CA GLU A 76 3.33 -11.01 -0.39
C GLU A 76 2.69 -9.84 -1.16
N ALA A 77 2.51 -8.69 -0.49
CA ALA A 77 1.96 -7.50 -1.13
C ALA A 77 2.86 -7.00 -2.27
N GLU A 78 4.17 -6.94 -2.05
CA GLU A 78 5.15 -6.53 -3.06
C GLU A 78 5.09 -7.42 -4.30
N GLN A 79 5.09 -8.75 -4.12
CA GLN A 79 4.97 -9.70 -5.22
C GLN A 79 3.67 -9.52 -6.01
N LEU A 80 2.55 -9.28 -5.31
CA LEU A 80 1.25 -9.06 -5.96
C LEU A 80 1.21 -7.71 -6.69
N PHE A 81 1.74 -6.62 -6.13
CA PHE A 81 1.85 -5.34 -6.83
C PHE A 81 2.77 -5.46 -8.05
N GLN A 82 3.90 -6.16 -7.92
CA GLN A 82 4.80 -6.40 -9.05
C GLN A 82 4.08 -7.18 -10.16
N ARG A 83 3.32 -8.22 -9.81
CA ARG A 83 2.51 -8.97 -10.76
C ARG A 83 1.50 -8.07 -11.49
N VAL A 84 0.87 -7.11 -10.80
CA VAL A 84 -0.03 -6.15 -11.47
C VAL A 84 0.71 -5.32 -12.50
N VAL A 85 1.91 -4.83 -12.17
CA VAL A 85 2.73 -4.03 -13.09
C VAL A 85 3.21 -4.85 -14.29
N ASP A 86 3.58 -6.12 -14.08
CA ASP A 86 4.13 -6.97 -15.13
C ASP A 86 3.05 -7.53 -16.07
N GLU A 87 1.89 -7.92 -15.53
CA GLU A 87 0.89 -8.68 -16.28
C GLU A 87 -0.37 -7.86 -16.63
N PHE A 88 -0.70 -6.81 -15.86
CA PHE A 88 -1.98 -6.12 -15.94
C PHE A 88 -1.87 -4.58 -16.00
N ALA A 89 -0.68 -4.04 -16.28
CA ALA A 89 -0.45 -2.59 -16.22
C ALA A 89 -1.38 -1.78 -17.13
N ASP A 90 -1.74 -2.31 -18.29
CA ASP A 90 -2.60 -1.69 -19.31
C ASP A 90 -4.10 -1.88 -19.05
N VAL A 91 -4.47 -2.70 -18.07
CA VAL A 91 -5.88 -2.99 -17.79
C VAL A 91 -6.56 -1.77 -17.18
N ASN A 92 -7.72 -1.39 -17.72
CA ASN A 92 -8.54 -0.30 -17.17
C ASN A 92 -8.99 -0.65 -15.74
N GLY A 93 -8.70 0.25 -14.81
CA GLY A 93 -9.02 0.12 -13.39
C GLY A 93 -10.19 0.99 -12.92
N ASP A 94 -10.93 1.61 -13.84
CA ASP A 94 -12.06 2.46 -13.50
C ASP A 94 -13.14 1.68 -12.75
N LEU A 95 -13.76 2.35 -11.79
CA LEU A 95 -14.84 1.77 -11.01
C LEU A 95 -16.19 2.24 -11.53
N VAL A 96 -17.06 1.30 -11.87
CA VAL A 96 -18.45 1.61 -12.24
C VAL A 96 -19.37 1.35 -11.05
N LEU A 97 -19.99 2.39 -10.51
CA LEU A 97 -20.95 2.32 -9.42
C LEU A 97 -22.26 3.00 -9.84
N ASN A 98 -23.37 2.28 -9.74
CA ASN A 98 -24.70 2.81 -10.05
C ASN A 98 -24.77 3.50 -11.44
N GLY A 99 -24.10 2.93 -12.46
CA GLY A 99 -24.04 3.46 -13.80
C GLY A 99 -23.12 4.70 -13.98
N ARG A 100 -22.40 5.11 -12.94
CA ARG A 100 -21.39 6.18 -13.02
C ARG A 100 -20.00 5.57 -13.06
N THR A 101 -19.20 5.98 -14.02
CA THR A 101 -17.77 5.63 -14.07
C THR A 101 -16.98 6.61 -13.22
N LEU A 102 -16.21 6.08 -12.28
CA LEU A 102 -15.24 6.81 -11.48
C LEU A 102 -13.86 6.50 -12.05
N PRO A 103 -13.23 7.45 -12.75
CA PRO A 103 -11.91 7.26 -13.34
C PRO A 103 -10.88 6.93 -12.26
N ARG A 104 -10.12 5.86 -12.44
CA ARG A 104 -9.02 5.45 -11.55
C ARG A 104 -7.73 5.17 -12.30
N GLY A 105 -7.76 5.35 -13.62
CA GLY A 105 -6.66 4.99 -14.49
C GLY A 105 -6.47 3.50 -14.64
N THR A 106 -5.32 3.09 -15.11
CA THR A 106 -4.98 1.67 -15.29
C THR A 106 -4.62 1.00 -13.96
N LEU A 107 -4.62 -0.34 -13.93
CA LEU A 107 -4.19 -1.08 -12.74
C LEU A 107 -2.71 -0.84 -12.44
N GLY A 108 -1.87 -0.66 -13.47
CA GLY A 108 -0.47 -0.29 -13.31
C GLY A 108 -0.28 1.06 -12.61
N GLU A 109 -1.03 2.08 -13.06
CA GLU A 109 -1.01 3.40 -12.43
C GLU A 109 -1.48 3.37 -10.96
N GLN A 110 -2.38 2.45 -10.63
CA GLN A 110 -2.83 2.25 -9.25
C GLN A 110 -1.86 1.45 -8.38
N ALA A 111 -1.05 0.56 -8.97
CA ALA A 111 -0.08 -0.28 -8.27
C ALA A 111 1.27 0.40 -8.07
N ALA A 112 1.73 1.18 -9.05
CA ALA A 112 3.06 1.77 -9.09
C ALA A 112 3.41 2.64 -7.85
N PRO A 113 2.53 3.49 -7.31
CA PRO A 113 2.85 4.28 -6.12
C PRO A 113 3.12 3.43 -4.88
N ALA A 114 2.33 2.36 -4.67
CA ALA A 114 2.52 1.47 -3.53
C ALA A 114 3.84 0.69 -3.65
N LEU A 115 4.15 0.21 -4.85
CA LEU A 115 5.41 -0.49 -5.13
C LEU A 115 6.62 0.44 -4.94
N PHE A 116 6.51 1.68 -5.43
CA PHE A 116 7.56 2.69 -5.22
C PHE A 116 7.78 2.98 -3.73
N GLU A 117 6.71 3.16 -2.96
CA GLU A 117 6.78 3.37 -1.51
C GLU A 117 7.50 2.21 -0.81
N MET A 118 7.09 0.97 -1.11
CA MET A 118 7.66 -0.23 -0.50
C MET A 118 9.14 -0.41 -0.84
N ASN A 119 9.55 -0.08 -2.07
CA ASN A 119 10.90 -0.27 -2.54
C ASN A 119 11.87 0.87 -2.17
N ASN A 120 11.36 2.08 -1.95
CA ASN A 120 12.21 3.27 -1.84
C ASN A 120 11.99 4.07 -0.54
N LEU A 121 10.80 4.01 0.08
CA LEU A 121 10.45 4.90 1.20
C LEU A 121 10.32 4.17 2.53
N SER A 122 10.48 2.85 2.56
CA SER A 122 10.41 2.07 3.78
C SER A 122 11.67 2.26 4.64
N VAL A 123 11.52 2.11 5.96
CA VAL A 123 12.65 2.18 6.91
C VAL A 123 13.77 1.21 6.48
N GLY A 124 15.00 1.69 6.46
CA GLY A 124 16.18 0.94 6.03
C GLY A 124 16.49 1.03 4.54
N LYS A 125 15.64 1.65 3.73
CA LYS A 125 15.91 1.93 2.32
C LYS A 125 16.69 3.25 2.17
N VAL A 126 17.44 3.34 1.07
CA VAL A 126 18.09 4.61 0.70
C VAL A 126 17.02 5.54 0.14
N ALA A 127 16.85 6.71 0.75
CA ALA A 127 15.90 7.70 0.27
C ALA A 127 16.20 8.11 -1.17
N PRO A 128 15.19 8.24 -2.03
CA PRO A 128 15.36 8.80 -3.37
C PRO A 128 15.96 10.18 -3.30
N GLU A 129 16.72 10.54 -4.35
CA GLU A 129 17.30 11.90 -4.45
C GLU A 129 16.19 12.94 -4.60
N ILE A 130 16.31 14.02 -3.87
CA ILE A 130 15.50 15.22 -4.03
C ILE A 130 16.45 16.32 -4.47
N ALA A 131 16.24 16.84 -5.67
CA ALA A 131 16.95 18.00 -6.18
C ALA A 131 15.96 19.12 -6.44
N ALA A 132 16.21 20.31 -5.88
CA ALA A 132 15.34 21.46 -6.01
C ALA A 132 16.15 22.75 -5.79
N GLU A 133 15.52 23.88 -6.07
CA GLU A 133 16.00 25.20 -5.65
C GLU A 133 15.34 25.58 -4.32
N ASP A 134 16.07 26.25 -3.45
CA ASP A 134 15.52 26.84 -2.24
C ASP A 134 14.79 28.17 -2.57
N ILE A 135 14.20 28.80 -1.57
CA ILE A 135 13.50 30.09 -1.73
C ILE A 135 14.41 31.24 -2.18
N GLY A 136 15.73 31.07 -2.07
CA GLY A 136 16.74 32.02 -2.53
C GLY A 136 17.26 31.73 -3.95
N GLY A 137 16.74 30.68 -4.59
CA GLY A 137 17.18 30.24 -5.93
C GLY A 137 18.50 29.47 -5.90
N VAL A 138 18.88 28.89 -4.76
CA VAL A 138 20.09 28.08 -4.63
C VAL A 138 19.73 26.61 -4.79
N ASP A 139 20.41 25.95 -5.72
CA ASP A 139 20.26 24.51 -5.93
C ASP A 139 20.71 23.72 -4.70
N PHE A 140 19.93 22.72 -4.31
CA PHE A 140 20.33 21.75 -3.29
C PHE A 140 19.92 20.33 -3.68
N LYS A 141 20.60 19.35 -3.08
CA LYS A 141 20.27 17.93 -3.20
C LYS A 141 20.19 17.30 -1.81
N LEU A 142 19.28 16.34 -1.64
CA LEU A 142 19.20 15.61 -0.38
C LEU A 142 20.51 14.89 -0.04
N SER A 143 21.23 14.43 -1.06
CA SER A 143 22.54 13.78 -0.90
C SER A 143 23.63 14.70 -0.32
N ASP A 144 23.50 16.04 -0.40
CA ASP A 144 24.44 17.00 0.17
C ASP A 144 24.42 16.99 1.71
N TYR A 145 23.35 16.40 2.28
CA TYR A 145 23.16 16.26 3.72
C TYR A 145 23.56 14.89 4.27
N ARG A 146 24.28 14.07 3.50
CA ARG A 146 24.74 12.76 3.96
C ARG A 146 25.58 12.89 5.23
N GLY A 147 25.38 11.98 6.18
CA GLY A 147 26.02 12.02 7.50
C GLY A 147 25.32 12.93 8.53
N LYS A 148 24.24 13.57 8.14
CA LYS A 148 23.38 14.37 9.05
C LYS A 148 22.02 13.68 9.20
N VAL A 149 21.33 13.97 10.31
CA VAL A 149 19.91 13.65 10.46
C VAL A 149 19.09 14.73 9.76
N VAL A 150 18.25 14.33 8.81
CA VAL A 150 17.40 15.24 8.04
C VAL A 150 15.95 14.91 8.35
N MET A 151 15.16 15.93 8.68
CA MET A 151 13.70 15.84 8.76
C MET A 151 13.12 16.48 7.51
N LEU A 152 12.31 15.72 6.78
CA LEU A 152 11.57 16.22 5.61
C LEU A 152 10.13 16.51 6.05
N ASP A 153 9.66 17.73 5.82
CA ASP A 153 8.28 18.14 6.04
C ASP A 153 7.69 18.61 4.70
N PHE A 154 6.59 17.98 4.30
CA PHE A 154 5.88 18.30 3.07
C PHE A 154 4.58 19.01 3.43
N TRP A 155 4.52 20.29 3.12
CA TRP A 155 3.33 21.09 3.35
C TRP A 155 2.87 21.81 2.07
N GLY A 156 1.61 22.18 2.01
CA GLY A 156 1.04 22.93 0.89
C GLY A 156 -0.05 23.88 1.36
N HIS A 157 -0.31 24.87 0.55
CA HIS A 157 -1.41 25.81 0.76
C HIS A 157 -2.63 25.25 0.00
N TRP A 158 -3.65 24.78 0.73
CA TRP A 158 -4.93 24.30 0.20
C TRP A 158 -6.11 25.05 0.76
#